data_9de0cb09d959ba56c3793ad0b367af2f
#
_entry.id   9de0cb09d959ba56c3793ad0b367af2f
#
_cell.length_a   1.000
_cell.length_b   1.000
_cell.length_c   1.000
_cell.angle_alpha   90.00
_cell.angle_beta   90.00
_cell.angle_gamma   90.00
#
_symmetry.space_group_name_H-M   'P 1'
#
loop_
_entity.id
_entity.type
_entity.pdbx_description
1 polymer ?
#
loop_
_entity_poly.entity_id
_entity_poly.type
_entity_poly.pdbx_seq_one_letter_code
_entity_poly.pdbx_strand_id
1 'polypeptide(L)'
;MMNMQTKELISLIDNIISLRIKTKSIAFKEMEDGEPEIVYNTFSSFSNTSGGIIIFGVDEKNNYEICGIDNPDMFQKKITEQTLMMEPKIRPIITFCEYKGKTIAAVEIPELDVFSKPCYYLGKGKMKGSYVRVGDADLPMTDYEIYSFDAFKYKTEDELRIKNRIESDIFNEMTINSFLDKIITLKPNLMNLDKETILKMNGIIDKNNYPTVCGIMIFGKFPQLFSPNLDIVAVKCSTDEYGVEDENGIRFLDNKRLDGTISEMLKLAMSFVISNIKKATKINEYGVREDVLEYPIKAIREIILNALIHRDYSIHTENDPIRLTIYNDRMEISNPGGLYGRLTIDELGKVHSDIRNPFISAILEVLEITENRYSGIPTIYAEMRKAGLMEPKFESTRGTFKVTLYNKKKEDNLNNEFVTKIKNYCKTPRSKESLAKFFGYDENHPAYFINSYILPLIEQGILAYTIPNKPRSKNQRIYAVE
;
A
#
# COMPACT_ATOMS: atom_id res chain seq x y z
N MET A 1 -4.47 -24.01 5.08
CA MET A 1 -2.99 -24.05 4.93
C MET A 1 -2.62 -25.37 4.31
N MET A 2 -1.96 -25.34 3.16
CA MET A 2 -1.41 -26.56 2.55
C MET A 2 -0.14 -26.93 3.32
N ASN A 3 -0.08 -28.15 3.83
CA ASN A 3 1.16 -28.72 4.38
C ASN A 3 2.17 -28.81 3.22
N MET A 4 3.33 -28.17 3.36
CA MET A 4 4.38 -28.24 2.36
C MET A 4 4.87 -29.69 2.25
N GLN A 5 4.77 -30.29 1.05
CA GLN A 5 5.29 -31.63 0.83
C GLN A 5 6.81 -31.62 0.78
N THR A 6 7.44 -32.71 1.22
CA THR A 6 8.93 -32.86 1.24
C THR A 6 9.59 -32.46 -0.10
N LYS A 7 8.95 -32.80 -1.23
CA LYS A 7 9.45 -32.42 -2.57
C LYS A 7 9.42 -30.91 -2.84
N GLU A 8 8.38 -30.22 -2.35
CA GLU A 8 8.24 -28.76 -2.47
C GLU A 8 9.29 -28.06 -1.64
N LEU A 9 9.56 -28.56 -0.44
CA LEU A 9 10.63 -28.03 0.43
C LEU A 9 12.01 -28.15 -0.20
N ILE A 10 12.34 -29.32 -0.75
CA ILE A 10 13.62 -29.54 -1.45
C ILE A 10 13.75 -28.56 -2.64
N SER A 11 12.72 -28.47 -3.47
CA SER A 11 12.70 -27.54 -4.61
C SER A 11 12.86 -26.08 -4.19
N LEU A 12 12.22 -25.68 -3.08
CA LEU A 12 12.33 -24.33 -2.51
C LEU A 12 13.78 -24.03 -2.09
N ILE A 13 14.41 -24.95 -1.37
CA ILE A 13 15.79 -24.81 -0.89
C ILE A 13 16.75 -24.75 -2.08
N ASP A 14 16.61 -25.63 -3.07
CA ASP A 14 17.43 -25.62 -4.29
C ASP A 14 17.33 -24.27 -5.03
N ASN A 15 16.13 -23.74 -5.17
CA ASN A 15 15.90 -22.44 -5.80
C ASN A 15 16.56 -21.30 -5.03
N ILE A 16 16.43 -21.26 -3.70
CA ILE A 16 17.03 -20.21 -2.87
C ILE A 16 18.55 -20.25 -2.93
N ILE A 17 19.14 -21.45 -2.77
CA ILE A 17 20.59 -21.64 -2.82
C ILE A 17 21.14 -21.26 -4.21
N SER A 18 20.44 -21.65 -5.29
CA SER A 18 20.88 -21.38 -6.67
C SER A 18 20.77 -19.91 -7.06
N LEU A 19 19.67 -19.23 -6.65
CA LEU A 19 19.38 -17.85 -7.01
C LEU A 19 19.94 -16.84 -6.01
N ARG A 20 20.31 -17.26 -4.80
CA ARG A 20 20.76 -16.41 -3.67
C ARG A 20 19.79 -15.26 -3.37
N ILE A 21 18.48 -15.51 -3.55
CA ILE A 21 17.45 -14.50 -3.34
C ILE A 21 16.90 -14.64 -1.91
N LYS A 22 17.13 -13.60 -1.10
CA LYS A 22 16.43 -13.44 0.18
C LYS A 22 14.99 -13.04 -0.05
N THR A 23 14.07 -13.69 0.63
CA THR A 23 12.63 -13.39 0.52
C THR A 23 12.07 -12.94 1.86
N LYS A 24 11.01 -12.12 1.83
CA LYS A 24 10.30 -11.70 3.03
C LYS A 24 9.74 -12.88 3.83
N SER A 25 9.35 -13.96 3.14
CA SER A 25 8.63 -15.09 3.72
C SER A 25 9.53 -16.23 4.19
N ILE A 26 10.86 -16.11 4.08
CA ILE A 26 11.79 -17.17 4.46
C ILE A 26 12.87 -16.61 5.37
N ALA A 27 13.19 -17.35 6.43
CA ALA A 27 14.31 -17.10 7.32
C ALA A 27 15.12 -18.38 7.49
N PHE A 28 16.44 -18.27 7.48
CA PHE A 28 17.35 -19.35 7.85
C PHE A 28 17.81 -19.14 9.29
N LYS A 29 17.87 -20.23 10.04
CA LYS A 29 18.26 -20.23 11.46
C LYS A 29 19.22 -21.38 11.75
N GLU A 30 20.17 -21.08 12.61
CA GLU A 30 21.23 -22.02 12.96
C GLU A 30 20.78 -23.02 14.03
N MET A 31 21.54 -24.08 14.14
CA MET A 31 21.51 -24.99 15.30
C MET A 31 22.68 -24.63 16.21
N GLU A 32 22.40 -24.23 17.43
CA GLU A 32 23.41 -23.89 18.45
C GLU A 32 23.55 -25.06 19.44
N ASP A 33 24.73 -25.63 19.57
CA ASP A 33 25.00 -26.76 20.46
C ASP A 33 24.00 -27.93 20.33
N GLY A 34 23.50 -28.19 19.10
CA GLY A 34 22.52 -29.22 18.80
C GLY A 34 21.06 -28.85 19.11
N GLU A 35 20.79 -27.63 19.56
CA GLU A 35 19.45 -27.08 19.80
C GLU A 35 19.11 -25.99 18.77
N PRO A 36 17.80 -25.81 18.42
CA PRO A 36 17.41 -24.71 17.55
C PRO A 36 17.63 -23.36 18.22
N GLU A 37 18.19 -22.40 17.47
CA GLU A 37 18.31 -20.99 17.89
C GLU A 37 16.96 -20.46 18.42
N ILE A 38 17.02 -19.54 19.39
CA ILE A 38 15.82 -18.87 19.93
C ILE A 38 15.27 -17.88 18.89
N VAL A 39 14.05 -18.12 18.42
CA VAL A 39 13.47 -17.41 17.27
C VAL A 39 12.18 -16.64 17.61
N TYR A 40 11.99 -16.19 18.86
CA TYR A 40 10.79 -15.45 19.25
C TYR A 40 10.49 -14.23 18.38
N ASN A 41 11.54 -13.49 17.95
CA ASN A 41 11.39 -12.32 17.09
C ASN A 41 10.82 -12.72 15.72
N THR A 42 11.32 -13.81 15.15
CA THR A 42 10.87 -14.34 13.86
C THR A 42 9.45 -14.92 13.96
N PHE A 43 9.13 -15.61 15.04
CA PHE A 43 7.76 -16.06 15.31
C PHE A 43 6.80 -14.89 15.35
N SER A 44 7.14 -13.84 16.11
CA SER A 44 6.34 -12.63 16.19
C SER A 44 6.19 -11.95 14.84
N SER A 45 7.30 -11.73 14.13
CA SER A 45 7.30 -10.98 12.88
C SER A 45 6.51 -11.68 11.77
N PHE A 46 6.65 -12.99 11.62
CA PHE A 46 5.88 -13.77 10.64
C PHE A 46 4.39 -13.80 10.99
N SER A 47 4.05 -14.07 12.25
CA SER A 47 2.66 -14.09 12.71
C SER A 47 1.95 -12.73 12.53
N ASN A 48 2.68 -11.63 12.67
CA ASN A 48 2.14 -10.28 12.54
C ASN A 48 2.11 -9.76 11.09
N THR A 49 2.81 -10.43 10.17
CA THR A 49 2.88 -10.01 8.76
C THR A 49 2.05 -10.98 7.88
N SER A 50 2.68 -11.69 7.00
CA SER A 50 2.02 -12.58 6.02
C SER A 50 2.32 -14.07 6.28
N GLY A 51 2.74 -14.42 7.47
CA GLY A 51 3.31 -15.74 7.75
C GLY A 51 4.69 -15.92 7.14
N GLY A 52 5.25 -17.12 7.27
CA GLY A 52 6.54 -17.44 6.68
C GLY A 52 7.07 -18.81 7.07
N ILE A 53 8.24 -19.14 6.57
CA ILE A 53 8.92 -20.42 6.79
C ILE A 53 10.29 -20.15 7.39
N ILE A 54 10.59 -20.80 8.50
CA ILE A 54 11.93 -20.82 9.08
C ILE A 54 12.58 -22.14 8.72
N ILE A 55 13.74 -22.10 8.08
CA ILE A 55 14.51 -23.28 7.67
C ILE A 55 15.67 -23.45 8.65
N PHE A 56 15.74 -24.61 9.27
CA PHE A 56 16.81 -25.02 10.16
C PHE A 56 17.68 -26.13 9.55
N GLY A 57 18.95 -26.13 9.90
CA GLY A 57 19.94 -27.09 9.39
C GLY A 57 20.64 -26.62 8.12
N VAL A 58 20.50 -25.33 7.77
CA VAL A 58 21.20 -24.66 6.67
C VAL A 58 21.82 -23.37 7.19
N ASP A 59 23.12 -23.24 7.10
CA ASP A 59 23.87 -22.05 7.51
C ASP A 59 23.96 -21.04 6.36
N GLU A 60 23.12 -20.00 6.42
CA GLU A 60 23.09 -18.91 5.42
C GLU A 60 24.41 -18.13 5.39
N LYS A 61 25.05 -17.90 6.55
CA LYS A 61 26.27 -17.10 6.66
C LYS A 61 27.45 -17.79 6.03
N ASN A 62 27.46 -19.13 6.05
CA ASN A 62 28.50 -19.96 5.46
C ASN A 62 28.06 -20.52 4.09
N ASN A 63 27.64 -19.62 3.19
CA ASN A 63 27.29 -19.94 1.79
C ASN A 63 26.22 -21.05 1.65
N TYR A 64 25.23 -21.08 2.54
CA TYR A 64 24.16 -22.08 2.62
C TYR A 64 24.68 -23.51 2.83
N GLU A 65 25.71 -23.67 3.66
CA GLU A 65 26.23 -24.98 4.04
C GLU A 65 25.14 -25.79 4.77
N ILE A 66 25.00 -27.05 4.41
CA ILE A 66 24.03 -27.95 5.05
C ILE A 66 24.62 -28.51 6.34
N CYS A 67 24.17 -27.97 7.47
CA CYS A 67 24.61 -28.41 8.81
C CYS A 67 23.82 -29.63 9.28
N GLY A 68 22.51 -29.62 9.01
CA GLY A 68 21.58 -30.68 9.40
C GLY A 68 21.06 -30.54 10.85
N ILE A 69 20.19 -31.44 11.23
CA ILE A 69 19.58 -31.60 12.56
C ILE A 69 19.83 -33.03 13.03
N ASP A 70 20.55 -33.18 14.13
CA ASP A 70 20.96 -34.52 14.64
C ASP A 70 19.80 -35.26 15.31
N ASN A 71 18.90 -34.54 16.03
CA ASN A 71 17.80 -35.13 16.78
C ASN A 71 16.47 -34.41 16.44
N PRO A 72 15.68 -34.91 15.48
CA PRO A 72 14.39 -34.35 15.09
C PRO A 72 13.36 -34.28 16.21
N ASP A 73 13.30 -35.27 17.11
CA ASP A 73 12.34 -35.31 18.21
C ASP A 73 12.64 -34.21 19.24
N MET A 74 13.90 -34.05 19.61
CA MET A 74 14.36 -32.99 20.49
C MET A 74 14.11 -31.61 19.86
N PHE A 75 14.40 -31.45 18.58
CA PHE A 75 14.12 -30.23 17.83
C PHE A 75 12.65 -29.86 17.88
N GLN A 76 11.74 -30.80 17.57
CA GLN A 76 10.30 -30.56 17.60
C GLN A 76 9.81 -30.15 19.00
N LYS A 77 10.33 -30.79 20.05
CA LYS A 77 10.01 -30.44 21.45
C LYS A 77 10.44 -29.00 21.75
N LYS A 78 11.66 -28.61 21.40
CA LYS A 78 12.22 -27.27 21.65
C LYS A 78 11.47 -26.18 20.89
N ILE A 79 11.15 -26.38 19.61
CA ILE A 79 10.32 -25.45 18.85
C ILE A 79 8.92 -25.31 19.50
N THR A 80 8.33 -26.42 19.94
CA THR A 80 7.04 -26.38 20.63
C THR A 80 7.12 -25.59 21.95
N GLU A 81 8.16 -25.77 22.75
CA GLU A 81 8.41 -25.01 23.97
C GLU A 81 8.54 -23.50 23.67
N GLN A 82 9.26 -23.13 22.62
CA GLN A 82 9.37 -21.74 22.21
C GLN A 82 8.01 -21.15 21.79
N THR A 83 7.17 -21.90 21.08
CA THR A 83 5.84 -21.38 20.66
C THR A 83 4.90 -21.15 21.84
N LEU A 84 5.05 -21.90 22.94
CA LEU A 84 4.28 -21.70 24.16
C LEU A 84 4.61 -20.37 24.87
N MET A 85 5.75 -19.77 24.56
CA MET A 85 6.16 -18.46 25.10
C MET A 85 5.66 -17.28 24.26
N MET A 86 4.89 -17.56 23.20
CA MET A 86 4.24 -16.51 22.38
C MET A 86 2.82 -16.24 22.87
N GLU A 87 2.37 -14.99 22.72
CA GLU A 87 0.98 -14.58 22.99
C GLU A 87 0.45 -13.71 21.85
N PRO A 88 -0.66 -14.09 21.20
CA PRO A 88 -1.36 -15.38 21.37
C PRO A 88 -0.47 -16.56 20.92
N LYS A 89 -0.79 -17.74 21.43
CA LYS A 89 -0.06 -18.96 21.08
C LYS A 89 -0.16 -19.27 19.60
N ILE A 90 0.97 -19.52 18.97
CA ILE A 90 1.06 -19.91 17.58
C ILE A 90 1.12 -21.44 17.44
N ARG A 91 0.68 -21.95 16.28
CA ARG A 91 0.71 -23.38 15.97
C ARG A 91 1.46 -23.59 14.66
N PRO A 92 2.79 -23.72 14.70
CA PRO A 92 3.58 -23.96 13.50
C PRO A 92 3.34 -25.35 12.95
N ILE A 93 3.58 -25.53 11.66
CA ILE A 93 3.68 -26.83 11.03
C ILE A 93 5.15 -27.12 10.83
N ILE A 94 5.62 -28.27 11.33
CA ILE A 94 7.01 -28.68 11.23
C ILE A 94 7.11 -29.81 10.22
N THR A 95 7.90 -29.62 9.17
CA THR A 95 8.17 -30.61 8.12
C THR A 95 9.66 -30.94 8.11
N PHE A 96 9.98 -32.19 8.24
CA PHE A 96 11.36 -32.68 8.09
C PHE A 96 11.57 -33.25 6.69
N CYS A 97 12.75 -33.06 6.13
CA CYS A 97 13.17 -33.75 4.92
C CYS A 97 14.67 -34.10 4.97
N GLU A 98 15.03 -35.13 4.23
CA GLU A 98 16.42 -35.47 4.00
C GLU A 98 16.93 -34.70 2.76
N TYR A 99 17.98 -33.90 2.95
CA TYR A 99 18.61 -33.11 1.91
C TYR A 99 20.10 -33.26 1.95
N LYS A 100 20.69 -33.75 0.83
CA LYS A 100 22.14 -34.05 0.71
C LYS A 100 22.69 -34.90 1.85
N GLY A 101 21.93 -35.90 2.31
CA GLY A 101 22.34 -36.85 3.35
C GLY A 101 22.25 -36.30 4.79
N LYS A 102 21.64 -35.16 5.00
CA LYS A 102 21.36 -34.58 6.32
C LYS A 102 19.89 -34.23 6.49
N THR A 103 19.38 -34.32 7.71
CA THR A 103 18.00 -33.92 8.02
C THR A 103 17.92 -32.40 8.19
N ILE A 104 16.98 -31.75 7.51
CA ILE A 104 16.64 -30.34 7.69
C ILE A 104 15.17 -30.19 8.10
N ALA A 105 14.80 -29.07 8.71
CA ALA A 105 13.42 -28.79 9.09
C ALA A 105 12.96 -27.46 8.52
N ALA A 106 11.71 -27.44 8.05
CA ALA A 106 10.95 -26.24 7.79
C ALA A 106 9.88 -26.06 8.85
N VAL A 107 9.85 -24.89 9.48
CA VAL A 107 8.86 -24.49 10.48
C VAL A 107 7.99 -23.41 9.86
N GLU A 108 6.78 -23.80 9.43
CA GLU A 108 5.81 -22.89 8.82
C GLU A 108 5.05 -22.13 9.91
N ILE A 109 5.17 -20.81 9.91
CA ILE A 109 4.50 -19.92 10.85
C ILE A 109 3.31 -19.28 10.13
N PRO A 110 2.07 -19.51 10.63
CA PRO A 110 0.90 -18.88 10.03
C PRO A 110 0.83 -17.39 10.35
N GLU A 111 0.28 -16.61 9.41
CA GLU A 111 -0.23 -15.30 9.73
C GLU A 111 -1.40 -15.42 10.70
N LEU A 112 -1.44 -14.61 11.73
CA LEU A 112 -2.58 -14.53 12.63
C LEU A 112 -3.67 -13.64 12.08
N ASP A 113 -4.91 -13.96 12.45
CA ASP A 113 -6.05 -13.06 12.20
C ASP A 113 -5.80 -11.70 12.87
N VAL A 114 -6.27 -10.64 12.24
CA VAL A 114 -6.03 -9.26 12.71
C VAL A 114 -6.53 -9.01 14.14
N PHE A 115 -7.61 -9.68 14.57
CA PHE A 115 -8.10 -9.59 15.96
C PHE A 115 -7.18 -10.27 16.97
N SER A 116 -6.29 -11.15 16.51
CA SER A 116 -5.31 -11.85 17.33
C SER A 116 -3.95 -11.16 17.35
N LYS A 117 -3.71 -10.18 16.45
CA LYS A 117 -2.47 -9.38 16.42
C LYS A 117 -2.49 -8.30 17.51
N PRO A 118 -1.30 -7.85 17.99
CA PRO A 118 0.00 -8.38 17.64
C PRO A 118 0.34 -9.65 18.42
N CYS A 119 1.06 -10.57 17.76
CA CYS A 119 1.74 -11.67 18.41
C CYS A 119 3.05 -11.17 19.04
N TYR A 120 3.34 -11.55 20.26
CA TYR A 120 4.54 -11.09 20.96
C TYR A 120 5.13 -12.16 21.87
N TYR A 121 6.41 -12.01 22.20
CA TYR A 121 7.10 -12.84 23.16
C TYR A 121 6.74 -12.43 24.60
N LEU A 122 6.20 -13.36 25.38
CA LEU A 122 5.75 -13.13 26.76
C LEU A 122 6.86 -12.59 27.67
N GLY A 123 8.08 -13.07 27.52
CA GLY A 123 9.22 -12.66 28.36
C GLY A 123 9.61 -11.18 28.21
N LYS A 124 9.26 -10.54 27.09
CA LYS A 124 9.49 -9.10 26.87
C LYS A 124 8.22 -8.27 26.95
N GLY A 125 7.05 -8.93 27.03
CA GLY A 125 5.75 -8.26 27.00
C GLY A 125 5.43 -7.64 25.64
N LYS A 126 4.19 -7.16 25.49
CA LYS A 126 3.63 -6.71 24.22
C LYS A 126 4.44 -5.58 23.55
N MET A 127 4.83 -4.54 24.31
CA MET A 127 5.53 -3.37 23.78
C MET A 127 6.94 -3.66 23.25
N LYS A 128 7.66 -4.60 23.85
CA LYS A 128 9.05 -4.91 23.49
C LYS A 128 9.22 -6.28 22.82
N GLY A 129 8.18 -7.10 22.85
CA GLY A 129 8.17 -8.46 22.30
C GLY A 129 7.43 -8.59 20.97
N SER A 130 6.85 -7.50 20.45
CA SER A 130 6.16 -7.47 19.15
C SER A 130 7.12 -7.07 18.04
N TYR A 131 7.13 -7.86 16.96
CA TYR A 131 7.99 -7.66 15.80
C TYR A 131 7.19 -7.72 14.50
N VAL A 132 7.71 -7.06 13.46
CA VAL A 132 7.17 -7.04 12.09
C VAL A 132 8.26 -7.40 11.09
N ARG A 133 7.90 -8.09 10.02
CA ARG A 133 8.83 -8.49 8.97
C ARG A 133 8.99 -7.38 7.94
N VAL A 134 10.20 -6.85 7.76
CA VAL A 134 10.53 -5.80 6.78
C VAL A 134 11.69 -6.27 5.93
N GLY A 135 11.40 -6.63 4.68
CA GLY A 135 12.37 -7.33 3.86
C GLY A 135 12.72 -8.70 4.45
N ASP A 136 13.99 -8.92 4.76
CA ASP A 136 14.52 -10.12 5.41
C ASP A 136 14.81 -9.93 6.91
N ALA A 137 14.45 -8.77 7.48
CA ALA A 137 14.71 -8.43 8.89
C ALA A 137 13.46 -8.49 9.77
N ASP A 138 13.64 -8.93 11.02
CA ASP A 138 12.65 -8.87 12.08
C ASP A 138 12.86 -7.59 12.89
N LEU A 139 12.03 -6.57 12.66
CA LEU A 139 12.13 -5.28 13.34
C LEU A 139 11.11 -5.15 14.45
N PRO A 140 11.47 -4.53 15.60
CA PRO A 140 10.49 -4.20 16.62
C PRO A 140 9.37 -3.35 16.06
N MET A 141 8.14 -3.62 16.47
CA MET A 141 7.00 -2.75 16.19
C MET A 141 7.14 -1.43 16.93
N THR A 142 6.70 -0.36 16.28
CA THR A 142 6.52 0.93 16.92
C THR A 142 5.28 0.92 17.83
N ASP A 143 5.21 1.85 18.76
CA ASP A 143 4.03 2.05 19.62
C ASP A 143 2.77 2.27 18.80
N TYR A 144 2.90 2.98 17.68
CA TYR A 144 1.80 3.20 16.74
C TYR A 144 1.32 1.92 16.05
N GLU A 145 2.23 1.06 15.59
CA GLU A 145 1.84 -0.21 14.95
C GLU A 145 1.08 -1.11 15.94
N ILE A 146 1.52 -1.17 17.20
CA ILE A 146 0.83 -1.89 18.26
C ILE A 146 -0.55 -1.28 18.53
N TYR A 147 -0.61 0.05 18.68
CA TYR A 147 -1.85 0.79 18.85
C TYR A 147 -2.85 0.53 17.72
N SER A 148 -2.40 0.51 16.47
CA SER A 148 -3.26 0.30 15.31
C SER A 148 -4.01 -1.06 15.36
N PHE A 149 -3.35 -2.14 15.81
CA PHE A 149 -4.02 -3.42 16.03
C PHE A 149 -5.03 -3.35 17.19
N ASP A 150 -4.65 -2.72 18.30
CA ASP A 150 -5.54 -2.56 19.45
C ASP A 150 -6.76 -1.70 19.11
N ALA A 151 -6.57 -0.60 18.41
CA ALA A 151 -7.64 0.28 17.98
C ALA A 151 -8.68 -0.46 17.11
N PHE A 152 -8.24 -1.31 16.21
CA PHE A 152 -9.14 -2.16 15.43
C PHE A 152 -9.84 -3.21 16.30
N LYS A 153 -9.09 -3.92 17.15
CA LYS A 153 -9.59 -4.98 18.02
C LYS A 153 -10.65 -4.48 19.00
N TYR A 154 -10.42 -3.34 19.62
CA TYR A 154 -11.30 -2.75 20.63
C TYR A 154 -12.31 -1.75 20.04
N LYS A 155 -12.32 -1.56 18.73
CA LYS A 155 -13.20 -0.60 18.03
C LYS A 155 -13.05 0.80 18.60
N THR A 156 -11.82 1.26 18.77
CA THR A 156 -11.54 2.60 19.29
C THR A 156 -12.02 3.65 18.28
N GLU A 157 -12.87 4.57 18.73
CA GLU A 157 -13.47 5.63 17.92
C GLU A 157 -12.70 6.93 18.13
N ASP A 158 -11.50 7.04 17.54
CA ASP A 158 -10.61 8.20 17.70
C ASP A 158 -11.24 9.49 17.18
N GLU A 159 -12.15 9.41 16.23
CA GLU A 159 -12.91 10.54 15.72
C GLU A 159 -13.86 11.15 16.77
N LEU A 160 -14.23 10.40 17.80
CA LEU A 160 -15.08 10.88 18.90
C LEU A 160 -14.26 11.46 20.07
N ARG A 161 -12.93 11.47 19.96
CA ARG A 161 -12.06 12.05 20.97
C ARG A 161 -12.34 13.54 21.16
N ILE A 162 -12.42 13.97 22.41
CA ILE A 162 -12.58 15.39 22.75
C ILE A 162 -11.21 16.06 22.61
N LYS A 163 -11.17 17.10 21.79
CA LYS A 163 -9.92 17.85 21.56
C LYS A 163 -9.74 19.01 22.54
N ASN A 164 -10.84 19.66 22.89
CA ASN A 164 -10.83 20.77 23.83
C ASN A 164 -12.13 20.85 24.58
N ARG A 165 -12.11 21.32 25.85
CA ARG A 165 -13.30 21.51 26.68
C ARG A 165 -13.94 22.89 26.45
N ILE A 166 -14.06 23.28 25.18
CA ILE A 166 -14.76 24.49 24.78
C ILE A 166 -16.18 24.11 24.38
N GLU A 167 -17.14 24.94 24.68
CA GLU A 167 -18.52 24.72 24.31
C GLU A 167 -18.75 24.74 22.79
N SER A 168 -19.89 24.25 22.35
CA SER A 168 -20.20 24.01 20.92
C SER A 168 -20.42 25.25 20.05
N ASP A 169 -20.26 26.46 20.56
CA ASP A 169 -20.38 27.72 19.79
C ASP A 169 -19.27 27.91 18.73
N ILE A 170 -18.26 27.02 18.75
CA ILE A 170 -17.23 26.95 17.72
C ILE A 170 -17.75 26.44 16.36
N PHE A 171 -18.95 25.89 16.32
CA PHE A 171 -19.53 25.32 15.11
C PHE A 171 -20.15 26.38 14.19
N ASN A 172 -20.15 26.06 12.89
CA ASN A 172 -20.88 26.81 11.90
C ASN A 172 -22.39 26.42 11.96
N GLU A 173 -23.20 27.30 12.52
CA GLU A 173 -24.63 27.05 12.71
C GLU A 173 -25.37 26.75 11.40
N MET A 174 -24.98 27.38 10.29
CA MET A 174 -25.61 27.14 9.00
C MET A 174 -25.39 25.71 8.53
N THR A 175 -24.16 25.19 8.67
CA THR A 175 -23.84 23.82 8.27
C THR A 175 -24.50 22.79 9.18
N ILE A 176 -24.56 23.06 10.50
CA ILE A 176 -25.28 22.20 11.46
C ILE A 176 -26.75 22.14 11.13
N ASN A 177 -27.41 23.30 10.90
CA ASN A 177 -28.84 23.33 10.59
C ASN A 177 -29.14 22.61 9.27
N SER A 178 -28.30 22.78 8.24
CA SER A 178 -28.41 22.00 7.00
C SER A 178 -28.30 20.49 7.23
N PHE A 179 -27.38 20.05 8.11
CA PHE A 179 -27.28 18.66 8.49
C PHE A 179 -28.51 18.15 9.23
N LEU A 180 -29.03 18.93 10.19
CA LEU A 180 -30.24 18.58 10.94
C LEU A 180 -31.45 18.42 10.03
N ASP A 181 -31.67 19.35 9.10
CA ASP A 181 -32.77 19.30 8.14
C ASP A 181 -32.68 18.02 7.27
N LYS A 182 -31.50 17.72 6.77
CA LYS A 182 -31.28 16.53 5.94
C LYS A 182 -31.45 15.23 6.73
N ILE A 183 -30.87 15.12 7.93
CA ILE A 183 -30.94 13.86 8.70
C ILE A 183 -32.37 13.60 9.19
N ILE A 184 -33.13 14.65 9.56
CA ILE A 184 -34.55 14.51 9.94
C ILE A 184 -35.37 14.08 8.72
N THR A 185 -35.07 14.63 7.53
CA THR A 185 -35.74 14.21 6.30
C THR A 185 -35.48 12.74 5.99
N LEU A 186 -34.25 12.28 6.16
CA LEU A 186 -33.86 10.88 5.96
C LEU A 186 -34.39 9.94 7.05
N LYS A 187 -34.51 10.43 8.29
CA LYS A 187 -34.93 9.68 9.47
C LYS A 187 -36.03 10.44 10.25
N PRO A 188 -37.27 10.40 9.79
CA PRO A 188 -38.36 11.21 10.39
C PRO A 188 -38.58 11.00 11.89
N ASN A 189 -38.23 9.85 12.44
CA ASN A 189 -38.35 9.56 13.86
C ASN A 189 -37.49 10.50 14.76
N LEU A 190 -36.47 11.16 14.17
CA LEU A 190 -35.62 12.13 14.88
C LEU A 190 -36.34 13.48 15.12
N MET A 191 -37.46 13.75 14.44
CA MET A 191 -38.19 15.01 14.55
C MET A 191 -38.61 15.35 15.99
N ASN A 192 -38.81 14.32 16.83
CA ASN A 192 -39.24 14.50 18.23
C ASN A 192 -38.08 14.69 19.20
N LEU A 193 -36.84 14.64 18.73
CA LEU A 193 -35.65 14.85 19.54
C LEU A 193 -35.16 16.29 19.44
N ASP A 194 -34.62 16.80 20.54
CA ASP A 194 -33.95 18.09 20.52
C ASP A 194 -32.63 18.06 19.75
N LYS A 195 -32.19 19.25 19.31
CA LYS A 195 -30.95 19.43 18.55
C LYS A 195 -29.73 18.77 19.23
N GLU A 196 -29.60 19.00 20.54
CA GLU A 196 -28.46 18.51 21.31
C GLU A 196 -28.39 16.98 21.31
N THR A 197 -29.52 16.32 21.50
CA THR A 197 -29.64 14.86 21.45
C THR A 197 -29.23 14.32 20.08
N ILE A 198 -29.67 14.95 18.98
CA ILE A 198 -29.30 14.53 17.62
C ILE A 198 -27.81 14.70 17.40
N LEU A 199 -27.20 15.81 17.86
CA LEU A 199 -25.75 16.01 17.75
C LEU A 199 -24.96 14.97 18.53
N LYS A 200 -25.39 14.59 19.75
CA LYS A 200 -24.78 13.53 20.55
C LYS A 200 -24.88 12.17 19.89
N MET A 201 -26.05 11.81 19.38
CA MET A 201 -26.27 10.53 18.69
C MET A 201 -25.40 10.36 17.44
N ASN A 202 -25.01 11.46 16.80
CA ASN A 202 -24.14 11.45 15.61
C ASN A 202 -22.66 11.73 15.94
N GLY A 203 -22.28 11.73 17.21
CA GLY A 203 -20.89 11.88 17.63
C GLY A 203 -20.28 13.26 17.36
N ILE A 204 -21.11 14.30 17.13
CA ILE A 204 -20.66 15.68 16.86
C ILE A 204 -20.19 16.34 18.16
N ILE A 205 -20.92 16.09 19.24
CA ILE A 205 -20.58 16.48 20.60
C ILE A 205 -20.65 15.25 21.53
N ASP A 206 -19.92 15.31 22.64
CA ASP A 206 -19.96 14.27 23.68
C ASP A 206 -21.17 14.44 24.62
N LYS A 207 -21.27 13.55 25.62
CA LYS A 207 -22.34 13.60 26.66
C LYS A 207 -22.37 14.90 27.47
N ASN A 208 -21.27 15.63 27.53
CA ASN A 208 -21.10 16.89 28.27
C ASN A 208 -21.17 18.12 27.34
N ASN A 209 -21.59 17.94 26.08
CA ASN A 209 -21.66 18.95 25.02
C ASN A 209 -20.31 19.49 24.53
N TYR A 210 -19.21 18.78 24.81
CA TYR A 210 -17.92 19.15 24.26
C TYR A 210 -17.76 18.65 22.81
N PRO A 211 -17.21 19.48 21.93
CA PRO A 211 -16.98 19.09 20.54
C PRO A 211 -16.00 17.92 20.42
N THR A 212 -16.35 16.94 19.61
CA THR A 212 -15.46 15.85 19.21
C THR A 212 -14.58 16.25 18.03
N VAL A 213 -13.55 15.46 17.73
CA VAL A 213 -12.76 15.63 16.49
C VAL A 213 -13.67 15.56 15.26
N CYS A 214 -14.62 14.62 15.22
CA CYS A 214 -15.61 14.51 14.16
C CYS A 214 -16.41 15.81 14.00
N GLY A 215 -16.97 16.34 15.09
CA GLY A 215 -17.72 17.60 15.07
C GLY A 215 -16.89 18.77 14.58
N ILE A 216 -15.66 18.92 15.10
CA ILE A 216 -14.74 19.99 14.72
C ILE A 216 -14.36 19.90 13.24
N MET A 217 -14.00 18.71 12.73
CA MET A 217 -13.53 18.52 11.35
C MET A 217 -14.64 18.68 10.30
N ILE A 218 -15.92 18.52 10.68
CA ILE A 218 -17.03 18.69 9.74
C ILE A 218 -17.73 20.04 9.89
N PHE A 219 -17.90 20.54 11.12
CA PHE A 219 -18.73 21.71 11.42
C PHE A 219 -17.96 22.88 12.04
N GLY A 220 -16.69 22.70 12.40
CA GLY A 220 -15.92 23.76 13.06
C GLY A 220 -15.70 24.97 12.16
N LYS A 221 -15.79 26.18 12.74
CA LYS A 221 -15.46 27.45 12.03
C LYS A 221 -13.97 27.50 11.67
N PHE A 222 -13.09 26.97 12.55
CA PHE A 222 -11.64 27.00 12.41
C PHE A 222 -11.02 25.71 12.99
N PRO A 223 -11.18 24.54 12.33
CA PRO A 223 -10.70 23.25 12.85
C PRO A 223 -9.25 23.22 13.26
N GLN A 224 -8.38 23.86 12.49
CA GLN A 224 -6.92 23.82 12.67
C GLN A 224 -6.45 24.69 13.85
N LEU A 225 -7.27 25.55 14.41
CA LEU A 225 -6.96 26.19 15.71
C LEU A 225 -6.96 25.19 16.87
N PHE A 226 -7.71 24.09 16.75
CA PHE A 226 -7.76 23.01 17.75
C PHE A 226 -6.78 21.87 17.41
N SER A 227 -6.49 21.69 16.15
CA SER A 227 -5.65 20.61 15.62
C SER A 227 -4.85 21.10 14.41
N PRO A 228 -3.74 21.82 14.60
CA PRO A 228 -3.04 22.55 13.55
C PRO A 228 -2.60 21.73 12.34
N ASN A 229 -2.36 20.43 12.53
CA ASN A 229 -1.86 19.55 11.48
C ASN A 229 -2.94 18.57 10.94
N LEU A 230 -4.21 18.76 11.32
CA LEU A 230 -5.32 18.05 10.68
C LEU A 230 -5.75 18.76 9.39
N ASP A 231 -4.79 18.93 8.47
CA ASP A 231 -4.90 19.64 7.21
C ASP A 231 -4.27 18.85 6.06
N ILE A 232 -4.20 19.47 4.88
CA ILE A 232 -3.50 18.95 3.71
C ILE A 232 -2.34 19.88 3.37
N VAL A 233 -1.12 19.35 3.31
CA VAL A 233 0.03 20.06 2.72
C VAL A 233 0.13 19.65 1.26
N ALA A 234 -0.13 20.62 0.36
CA ALA A 234 -0.14 20.41 -1.07
C ALA A 234 1.08 21.07 -1.73
N VAL A 235 1.83 20.31 -2.53
CA VAL A 235 3.08 20.74 -3.16
C VAL A 235 3.09 20.34 -4.63
N LYS A 236 3.51 21.27 -5.52
CA LYS A 236 3.90 20.97 -6.91
C LYS A 236 5.41 21.02 -7.01
N CYS A 237 6.06 19.89 -7.26
CA CYS A 237 7.50 19.80 -7.48
C CYS A 237 7.87 20.30 -8.89
N SER A 238 9.08 20.83 -9.02
CA SER A 238 9.68 21.19 -10.31
C SER A 238 10.27 19.98 -11.04
N THR A 239 10.54 18.88 -10.30
CA THR A 239 11.18 17.65 -10.78
C THR A 239 10.34 16.41 -10.46
N ASP A 240 10.85 15.22 -10.82
CA ASP A 240 10.25 13.91 -10.47
C ASP A 240 10.62 13.42 -9.08
N GLU A 241 11.44 14.21 -8.32
CA GLU A 241 11.87 13.88 -6.97
C GLU A 241 11.52 15.02 -6.00
N TYR A 242 11.07 14.66 -4.78
CA TYR A 242 10.67 15.62 -3.76
C TYR A 242 11.87 16.42 -3.22
N GLY A 243 11.78 17.74 -3.29
CA GLY A 243 12.79 18.64 -2.70
C GLY A 243 14.08 18.79 -3.50
N VAL A 244 14.18 18.13 -4.67
CA VAL A 244 15.30 18.30 -5.61
C VAL A 244 15.09 19.56 -6.45
N GLU A 245 16.17 20.31 -6.66
CA GLU A 245 16.17 21.51 -7.49
C GLU A 245 16.24 21.15 -8.97
N ASP A 246 15.51 21.90 -9.79
CA ASP A 246 15.65 21.85 -11.25
C ASP A 246 16.90 22.63 -11.73
N GLU A 247 17.09 22.72 -13.03
CA GLU A 247 18.21 23.43 -13.67
C GLU A 247 18.28 24.93 -13.29
N ASN A 248 17.18 25.51 -12.81
CA ASN A 248 17.07 26.90 -12.40
C ASN A 248 17.18 27.09 -10.87
N GLY A 249 17.44 26.01 -10.10
CA GLY A 249 17.48 26.03 -8.65
C GLY A 249 16.11 26.07 -7.96
N ILE A 250 15.03 25.75 -8.69
CA ILE A 250 13.67 25.74 -8.17
C ILE A 250 13.32 24.34 -7.67
N ARG A 251 12.85 24.22 -6.43
CA ARG A 251 12.37 22.95 -5.83
C ARG A 251 10.88 22.75 -6.02
N PHE A 252 10.10 23.79 -5.75
CA PHE A 252 8.65 23.76 -5.75
C PHE A 252 8.08 24.88 -6.60
N LEU A 253 7.15 24.54 -7.49
CA LEU A 253 6.44 25.50 -8.35
C LEU A 253 5.24 26.11 -7.64
N ASP A 254 4.61 25.36 -6.73
CA ASP A 254 3.52 25.83 -5.86
C ASP A 254 3.54 25.04 -4.55
N ASN A 255 3.19 25.70 -3.44
CA ASN A 255 3.16 25.10 -2.11
C ASN A 255 2.09 25.79 -1.27
N LYS A 256 1.11 25.02 -0.79
CA LYS A 256 -0.01 25.53 0.02
C LYS A 256 -0.34 24.60 1.16
N ARG A 257 -0.74 25.20 2.26
CA ARG A 257 -1.40 24.55 3.36
C ARG A 257 -2.91 24.76 3.20
N LEU A 258 -3.66 23.66 3.15
CA LEU A 258 -5.09 23.65 2.87
C LEU A 258 -5.83 23.25 4.14
N ASP A 259 -6.37 24.22 4.83
CA ASP A 259 -7.08 24.13 6.12
C ASP A 259 -8.58 24.38 5.95
N GLY A 260 -9.33 24.16 7.03
CA GLY A 260 -10.77 24.22 7.09
C GLY A 260 -11.41 22.88 7.45
N THR A 261 -12.70 22.80 7.26
CA THR A 261 -13.47 21.54 7.38
C THR A 261 -13.09 20.54 6.30
N ILE A 262 -13.47 19.26 6.48
CA ILE A 262 -13.28 18.22 5.46
C ILE A 262 -13.80 18.66 4.09
N SER A 263 -15.00 19.30 4.06
CA SER A 263 -15.60 19.80 2.82
C SER A 263 -14.81 20.94 2.18
N GLU A 264 -14.27 21.84 2.99
CA GLU A 264 -13.44 22.96 2.53
C GLU A 264 -12.08 22.46 2.04
N MET A 265 -11.41 21.59 2.79
CA MET A 265 -10.15 20.98 2.38
C MET A 265 -10.30 20.21 1.06
N LEU A 266 -11.39 19.45 0.87
CA LEU A 266 -11.68 18.78 -0.41
C LEU A 266 -11.77 19.78 -1.56
N LYS A 267 -12.50 20.89 -1.40
CA LYS A 267 -12.64 21.94 -2.43
C LYS A 267 -11.30 22.61 -2.74
N LEU A 268 -10.54 22.96 -1.69
CA LEU A 268 -9.22 23.60 -1.83
C LEU A 268 -8.21 22.66 -2.51
N ALA A 269 -8.20 21.39 -2.14
CA ALA A 269 -7.30 20.39 -2.75
C ALA A 269 -7.66 20.15 -4.22
N MET A 270 -8.95 20.04 -4.57
CA MET A 270 -9.39 19.96 -5.96
C MET A 270 -8.95 21.20 -6.75
N SER A 271 -9.13 22.40 -6.21
CA SER A 271 -8.70 23.65 -6.84
C SER A 271 -7.17 23.68 -7.04
N PHE A 272 -6.41 23.29 -6.02
CA PHE A 272 -4.94 23.20 -6.10
C PHE A 272 -4.50 22.25 -7.20
N VAL A 273 -5.06 21.03 -7.26
CA VAL A 273 -4.70 20.05 -8.29
C VAL A 273 -5.05 20.58 -9.68
N ILE A 274 -6.27 21.08 -9.89
CA ILE A 274 -6.73 21.59 -11.19
C ILE A 274 -5.87 22.77 -11.69
N SER A 275 -5.32 23.56 -10.78
CA SER A 275 -4.44 24.69 -11.12
C SER A 275 -3.01 24.26 -11.49
N ASN A 276 -2.56 23.11 -10.99
CA ASN A 276 -1.18 22.65 -11.06
C ASN A 276 -0.94 21.45 -12.01
N ILE A 277 -1.99 20.87 -12.59
CA ILE A 277 -1.89 19.81 -13.60
C ILE A 277 -1.94 20.37 -15.03
N LYS A 278 -1.41 19.61 -15.97
CA LYS A 278 -1.44 19.99 -17.41
C LYS A 278 -2.86 19.91 -17.94
N LYS A 279 -3.19 20.84 -18.83
CA LYS A 279 -4.45 20.91 -19.58
C LYS A 279 -4.13 20.89 -21.06
N ALA A 280 -4.76 20.00 -21.80
CA ALA A 280 -4.71 19.94 -23.24
C ALA A 280 -6.08 20.30 -23.81
N THR A 281 -6.11 20.95 -24.97
CA THR A 281 -7.37 21.22 -25.68
C THR A 281 -7.52 20.17 -26.78
N LYS A 282 -8.67 19.48 -26.78
CA LYS A 282 -9.09 18.59 -27.87
C LYS A 282 -10.32 19.17 -28.55
N ILE A 283 -10.39 19.04 -29.87
CA ILE A 283 -11.61 19.33 -30.61
C ILE A 283 -12.32 17.98 -30.79
N ASN A 284 -13.55 17.87 -30.31
CA ASN A 284 -14.36 16.67 -30.43
C ASN A 284 -14.90 16.50 -31.88
N GLU A 285 -15.58 15.39 -32.14
CA GLU A 285 -16.18 15.07 -33.44
C GLU A 285 -17.25 16.08 -33.93
N TYR A 286 -17.78 16.90 -33.02
CA TYR A 286 -18.74 17.98 -33.31
C TYR A 286 -18.06 19.33 -33.50
N GLY A 287 -16.73 19.41 -33.55
CA GLY A 287 -15.96 20.64 -33.66
C GLY A 287 -15.94 21.52 -32.40
N VAL A 288 -16.39 21.00 -31.28
CA VAL A 288 -16.42 21.72 -30.01
C VAL A 288 -15.11 21.50 -29.25
N ARG A 289 -14.57 22.58 -28.67
CA ARG A 289 -13.38 22.56 -27.84
C ARG A 289 -13.70 21.89 -26.50
N GLU A 290 -12.93 20.89 -26.12
CA GLU A 290 -12.95 20.23 -24.83
C GLU A 290 -11.57 20.33 -24.17
N ASP A 291 -11.54 20.75 -22.90
CA ASP A 291 -10.32 20.76 -22.12
C ASP A 291 -10.13 19.37 -21.49
N VAL A 292 -9.07 18.68 -21.88
CA VAL A 292 -8.67 17.39 -21.34
C VAL A 292 -7.64 17.62 -20.24
N LEU A 293 -7.98 17.23 -19.04
CA LEU A 293 -7.05 17.29 -17.90
C LEU A 293 -6.11 16.08 -17.90
N GLU A 294 -4.92 16.30 -17.35
CA GLU A 294 -3.87 15.29 -17.20
C GLU A 294 -4.34 14.06 -16.41
N TYR A 295 -5.25 14.25 -15.46
CA TYR A 295 -5.88 13.18 -14.67
C TYR A 295 -7.41 13.31 -14.67
N PRO A 296 -8.16 12.20 -14.56
CA PRO A 296 -9.61 12.24 -14.44
C PRO A 296 -10.06 12.91 -13.12
N ILE A 297 -10.92 13.93 -13.21
CA ILE A 297 -11.41 14.69 -12.04
C ILE A 297 -12.06 13.78 -10.99
N LYS A 298 -12.81 12.76 -11.43
CA LYS A 298 -13.46 11.81 -10.49
C LYS A 298 -12.45 11.00 -9.71
N ALA A 299 -11.37 10.55 -10.34
CA ALA A 299 -10.30 9.84 -9.64
C ALA A 299 -9.59 10.74 -8.63
N ILE A 300 -9.27 12.00 -9.01
CA ILE A 300 -8.66 12.99 -8.10
C ILE A 300 -9.55 13.22 -6.90
N ARG A 301 -10.84 13.50 -7.12
CA ARG A 301 -11.80 13.75 -6.05
C ARG A 301 -11.88 12.57 -5.08
N GLU A 302 -11.92 11.37 -5.63
CA GLU A 302 -12.07 10.15 -4.85
C GLU A 302 -10.85 9.87 -3.96
N ILE A 303 -9.63 10.04 -4.48
CA ILE A 303 -8.42 9.82 -3.66
C ILE A 303 -8.27 10.87 -2.55
N ILE A 304 -8.65 12.14 -2.80
CA ILE A 304 -8.62 13.19 -1.79
C ILE A 304 -9.66 12.92 -0.70
N LEU A 305 -10.89 12.58 -1.11
CA LEU A 305 -11.98 12.29 -0.19
C LEU A 305 -11.69 11.08 0.67
N ASN A 306 -11.16 10.00 0.08
CA ASN A 306 -10.74 8.81 0.80
C ASN A 306 -9.62 9.11 1.81
N ALA A 307 -8.67 9.96 1.45
CA ALA A 307 -7.62 10.37 2.40
C ALA A 307 -8.23 11.11 3.61
N LEU A 308 -9.19 12.01 3.40
CA LEU A 308 -9.85 12.74 4.49
C LEU A 308 -10.74 11.85 5.36
N ILE A 309 -11.51 10.92 4.76
CA ILE A 309 -12.42 10.03 5.49
C ILE A 309 -11.66 8.96 6.26
N HIS A 310 -10.63 8.34 5.65
CA HIS A 310 -9.91 7.21 6.23
C HIS A 310 -8.62 7.61 6.98
N ARG A 311 -8.36 8.91 7.12
CA ARG A 311 -7.28 9.41 7.97
C ARG A 311 -7.38 8.79 9.37
N ASP A 312 -6.26 8.48 9.96
CA ASP A 312 -6.18 8.20 11.38
C ASP A 312 -6.25 9.51 12.18
N TYR A 313 -7.32 9.68 12.96
CA TYR A 313 -7.55 10.86 13.82
C TYR A 313 -7.08 10.64 15.26
N SER A 314 -6.28 9.60 15.51
CA SER A 314 -5.72 9.32 16.84
C SER A 314 -4.68 10.35 17.27
N ILE A 315 -4.32 10.30 18.55
CA ILE A 315 -3.25 11.14 19.10
C ILE A 315 -1.88 10.84 18.47
N HIS A 316 -1.68 9.64 17.95
CA HIS A 316 -0.40 9.21 17.37
C HIS A 316 -0.09 9.88 16.03
N THR A 317 -1.10 10.26 15.29
CA THR A 317 -0.99 10.81 13.93
C THR A 317 -1.47 12.25 13.82
N GLU A 318 -1.92 12.87 14.90
CA GLU A 318 -2.49 14.22 14.85
C GLU A 318 -1.51 15.31 14.44
N ASN A 319 -0.20 15.04 14.52
CA ASN A 319 0.85 15.97 14.11
C ASN A 319 1.30 15.77 12.64
N ASP A 320 0.77 14.78 11.95
CA ASP A 320 1.13 14.47 10.57
C ASP A 320 0.04 14.94 9.60
N PRO A 321 0.28 15.90 8.72
CA PRO A 321 -0.69 16.33 7.71
C PRO A 321 -0.89 15.26 6.63
N ILE A 322 -2.03 15.29 5.93
CA ILE A 322 -2.16 14.63 4.64
C ILE A 322 -1.23 15.35 3.66
N ARG A 323 -0.47 14.62 2.86
CA ARG A 323 0.46 15.17 1.87
C ARG A 323 -0.06 14.91 0.47
N LEU A 324 -0.30 15.96 -0.29
CA LEU A 324 -0.66 15.92 -1.70
C LEU A 324 0.54 16.46 -2.51
N THR A 325 1.21 15.59 -3.25
CA THR A 325 2.40 15.98 -4.02
C THR A 325 2.19 15.72 -5.49
N ILE A 326 2.37 16.73 -6.33
CA ILE A 326 2.31 16.64 -7.79
C ILE A 326 3.74 16.73 -8.34
N TYR A 327 4.21 15.65 -8.96
CA TYR A 327 5.47 15.57 -9.70
C TYR A 327 5.24 15.82 -11.19
N ASN A 328 6.28 15.75 -12.01
CA ASN A 328 6.12 15.88 -13.46
C ASN A 328 5.53 14.63 -14.12
N ASP A 329 5.70 13.46 -13.49
CA ASP A 329 5.29 12.16 -14.02
C ASP A 329 4.15 11.49 -13.26
N ARG A 330 3.81 11.99 -12.06
CA ARG A 330 2.80 11.40 -11.19
C ARG A 330 2.25 12.37 -10.16
N MET A 331 1.16 11.98 -9.52
CA MET A 331 0.60 12.62 -8.32
C MET A 331 0.51 11.59 -7.20
N GLU A 332 0.92 11.98 -6.00
CA GLU A 332 0.88 11.14 -4.80
C GLU A 332 0.01 11.79 -3.72
N ILE A 333 -0.82 10.97 -3.06
CA ILE A 333 -1.45 11.34 -1.80
C ILE A 333 -0.98 10.38 -0.73
N SER A 334 -0.38 10.91 0.34
CA SER A 334 0.07 10.17 1.50
C SER A 334 -0.77 10.55 2.71
N ASN A 335 -1.43 9.55 3.28
CA ASN A 335 -2.38 9.71 4.38
C ASN A 335 -1.83 9.10 5.67
N PRO A 336 -1.80 9.82 6.80
CA PRO A 336 -1.50 9.25 8.11
C PRO A 336 -2.50 8.15 8.49
N GLY A 337 -1.98 7.01 8.90
CA GLY A 337 -2.73 5.78 9.14
C GLY A 337 -2.56 4.78 8.00
N GLY A 338 -2.06 3.57 8.33
CA GLY A 338 -2.00 2.46 7.38
C GLY A 338 -3.39 1.94 7.02
N LEU A 339 -3.43 0.88 6.22
CA LEU A 339 -4.68 0.20 5.89
C LEU A 339 -5.36 -0.30 7.18
N TYR A 340 -6.67 -0.03 7.29
CA TYR A 340 -7.43 -0.32 8.51
C TYR A 340 -8.20 -1.63 8.39
N GLY A 341 -8.18 -2.42 9.46
CA GLY A 341 -8.98 -3.63 9.56
C GLY A 341 -8.36 -4.85 8.90
N ARG A 342 -9.22 -5.68 8.30
CA ARG A 342 -8.85 -6.98 7.72
C ARG A 342 -8.36 -6.89 6.29
N LEU A 343 -8.57 -5.76 5.66
CA LEU A 343 -8.31 -5.57 4.24
C LEU A 343 -6.82 -5.55 3.93
N THR A 344 -6.42 -6.28 2.92
CA THR A 344 -5.08 -6.24 2.34
C THR A 344 -5.03 -5.35 1.09
N ILE A 345 -3.83 -4.96 0.67
CA ILE A 345 -3.67 -4.14 -0.56
C ILE A 345 -4.25 -4.85 -1.79
N ASP A 346 -4.07 -6.17 -1.88
CA ASP A 346 -4.53 -6.96 -3.02
C ASP A 346 -6.06 -7.12 -3.08
N GLU A 347 -6.75 -6.90 -1.95
CA GLU A 347 -8.20 -6.97 -1.82
C GLU A 347 -8.89 -5.61 -1.99
N LEU A 348 -8.12 -4.51 -2.07
CA LEU A 348 -8.64 -3.17 -2.26
C LEU A 348 -9.58 -3.09 -3.47
N GLY A 349 -10.81 -2.64 -3.23
CA GLY A 349 -11.85 -2.51 -4.25
C GLY A 349 -12.52 -3.80 -4.68
N LYS A 350 -12.14 -4.96 -4.10
CA LYS A 350 -12.72 -6.28 -4.39
C LYS A 350 -13.65 -6.78 -3.29
N VAL A 351 -13.40 -6.38 -2.05
CA VAL A 351 -14.19 -6.76 -0.87
C VAL A 351 -14.60 -5.52 -0.08
N HIS A 352 -15.60 -5.66 0.79
CA HIS A 352 -16.00 -4.59 1.69
C HIS A 352 -14.90 -4.28 2.69
N SER A 353 -14.56 -3.00 2.81
CA SER A 353 -13.57 -2.51 3.76
C SER A 353 -14.17 -2.21 5.12
N ASP A 354 -13.41 -2.43 6.17
CA ASP A 354 -13.72 -1.88 7.49
C ASP A 354 -13.57 -0.35 7.45
N ILE A 355 -14.49 0.37 8.07
CA ILE A 355 -14.48 1.84 8.10
C ILE A 355 -13.79 2.28 9.38
N ARG A 356 -12.73 3.11 9.26
CA ARG A 356 -11.99 3.63 10.41
C ARG A 356 -12.79 4.67 11.18
N ASN A 357 -13.46 5.58 10.46
CA ASN A 357 -14.20 6.72 11.02
C ASN A 357 -15.67 6.67 10.61
N PRO A 358 -16.48 5.81 11.24
CA PRO A 358 -17.86 5.58 10.83
C PRO A 358 -18.76 6.82 11.00
N PHE A 359 -18.55 7.66 12.03
CA PHE A 359 -19.34 8.86 12.24
C PHE A 359 -19.05 9.94 11.20
N ILE A 360 -17.76 10.20 10.90
CA ILE A 360 -17.37 11.11 9.82
C ILE A 360 -18.00 10.64 8.50
N SER A 361 -17.86 9.35 8.18
CA SER A 361 -18.40 8.78 6.94
C SER A 361 -19.91 8.95 6.85
N ALA A 362 -20.65 8.64 7.92
CA ALA A 362 -22.10 8.74 7.95
C ALA A 362 -22.61 10.20 7.82
N ILE A 363 -21.93 11.15 8.47
CA ILE A 363 -22.33 12.56 8.38
C ILE A 363 -22.05 13.10 6.97
N LEU A 364 -20.91 12.77 6.36
CA LEU A 364 -20.58 13.19 5.00
C LEU A 364 -21.55 12.59 3.95
N GLU A 365 -22.10 11.40 4.21
CA GLU A 365 -23.17 10.81 3.40
C GLU A 365 -24.47 11.61 3.52
N VAL A 366 -24.90 11.94 4.74
CA VAL A 366 -26.08 12.81 4.98
C VAL A 366 -25.92 14.17 4.31
N LEU A 367 -24.70 14.73 4.31
CA LEU A 367 -24.38 15.99 3.64
C LEU A 367 -24.22 15.85 2.10
N GLU A 368 -24.36 14.65 1.55
CA GLU A 368 -24.22 14.34 0.11
C GLU A 368 -22.81 14.66 -0.45
N ILE A 369 -21.79 14.60 0.40
CA ILE A 369 -20.39 14.81 0.01
C ILE A 369 -19.79 13.50 -0.51
N THR A 370 -20.23 12.38 0.04
CA THR A 370 -19.85 11.02 -0.40
C THR A 370 -21.11 10.19 -0.68
N GLU A 371 -20.98 9.20 -1.57
CA GLU A 371 -22.07 8.25 -1.85
C GLU A 371 -22.03 6.99 -0.96
N ASN A 372 -20.93 6.77 -0.23
CA ASN A 372 -20.67 5.63 0.67
C ASN A 372 -21.13 4.26 0.12
N ARG A 373 -20.93 4.00 -1.19
CA ARG A 373 -21.38 2.78 -1.88
C ARG A 373 -20.25 1.79 -2.15
N TYR A 374 -19.13 1.86 -1.42
CA TYR A 374 -17.92 1.06 -1.62
C TYR A 374 -17.38 1.11 -3.08
N SER A 375 -17.74 2.15 -3.82
CA SER A 375 -17.37 2.32 -5.22
C SER A 375 -16.10 3.14 -5.43
N GLY A 376 -15.51 3.70 -4.37
CA GLY A 376 -14.39 4.63 -4.45
C GLY A 376 -13.16 4.07 -5.17
N ILE A 377 -12.59 3.00 -4.66
CA ILE A 377 -11.43 2.36 -5.28
C ILE A 377 -11.73 1.83 -6.69
N PRO A 378 -12.84 1.09 -6.93
CA PRO A 378 -13.27 0.73 -8.28
C PRO A 378 -13.41 1.92 -9.24
N THR A 379 -13.92 3.05 -8.77
CA THR A 379 -14.06 4.28 -9.56
C THR A 379 -12.70 4.82 -9.97
N ILE A 380 -11.71 4.86 -9.08
CA ILE A 380 -10.35 5.30 -9.39
C ILE A 380 -9.77 4.44 -10.53
N TYR A 381 -9.82 3.11 -10.41
CA TYR A 381 -9.36 2.19 -11.46
C TYR A 381 -10.08 2.41 -12.80
N ALA A 382 -11.42 2.52 -12.76
CA ALA A 382 -12.25 2.68 -13.95
C ALA A 382 -11.94 4.01 -14.69
N GLU A 383 -11.84 5.12 -13.96
CA GLU A 383 -11.56 6.44 -14.54
C GLU A 383 -10.13 6.52 -15.10
N MET A 384 -9.11 5.97 -14.41
CA MET A 384 -7.74 5.90 -14.92
C MET A 384 -7.66 5.06 -16.20
N ARG A 385 -8.33 3.90 -16.21
CA ARG A 385 -8.40 3.01 -17.39
C ARG A 385 -9.11 3.68 -18.57
N LYS A 386 -10.24 4.38 -18.31
CA LYS A 386 -10.99 5.12 -19.33
C LYS A 386 -10.15 6.25 -19.96
N ALA A 387 -9.30 6.89 -19.17
CA ALA A 387 -8.35 7.89 -19.65
C ALA A 387 -7.13 7.31 -20.37
N GLY A 388 -6.98 5.98 -20.45
CA GLY A 388 -5.82 5.31 -21.04
C GLY A 388 -4.54 5.44 -20.21
N LEU A 389 -4.64 5.84 -18.94
CA LEU A 389 -3.51 6.02 -18.05
C LEU A 389 -3.13 4.71 -17.37
N MET A 390 -1.92 4.67 -16.79
CA MET A 390 -1.47 3.55 -15.95
C MET A 390 -2.41 3.34 -14.77
N GLU A 391 -2.48 2.09 -14.31
CA GLU A 391 -3.26 1.77 -13.12
C GLU A 391 -2.70 2.48 -11.87
N PRO A 392 -3.58 2.90 -10.96
CA PRO A 392 -3.15 3.51 -9.71
C PRO A 392 -2.37 2.50 -8.87
N LYS A 393 -1.35 2.98 -8.14
CA LYS A 393 -0.60 2.18 -7.17
C LYS A 393 -1.05 2.53 -5.77
N PHE A 394 -1.32 1.50 -4.96
CA PHE A 394 -1.66 1.64 -3.54
C PHE A 394 -0.57 0.99 -2.70
N GLU A 395 -0.14 1.68 -1.65
CA GLU A 395 0.90 1.21 -0.73
C GLU A 395 0.47 1.50 0.72
N SER A 396 0.69 0.52 1.59
CA SER A 396 0.49 0.70 3.04
C SER A 396 1.76 0.30 3.76
N THR A 397 2.39 1.24 4.44
CA THR A 397 3.66 1.02 5.15
C THR A 397 3.66 1.79 6.46
N ARG A 398 4.02 1.11 7.58
CA ARG A 398 4.33 1.70 8.88
C ARG A 398 3.48 2.92 9.27
N GLY A 399 2.16 2.77 9.22
CA GLY A 399 1.26 3.85 9.62
C GLY A 399 0.99 4.91 8.55
N THR A 400 1.34 4.65 7.31
CA THR A 400 1.04 5.53 6.18
C THR A 400 0.36 4.75 5.07
N PHE A 401 -0.69 5.31 4.49
CA PHE A 401 -1.32 4.81 3.27
C PHE A 401 -1.06 5.80 2.13
N LYS A 402 -0.52 5.31 1.01
CA LYS A 402 -0.16 6.14 -0.14
C LYS A 402 -0.86 5.67 -1.41
N VAL A 403 -1.38 6.62 -2.16
CA VAL A 403 -1.94 6.43 -3.50
C VAL A 403 -1.11 7.20 -4.50
N THR A 404 -0.71 6.53 -5.59
CA THR A 404 0.01 7.15 -6.71
C THR A 404 -0.82 7.03 -7.98
N LEU A 405 -1.09 8.16 -8.64
CA LEU A 405 -1.65 8.23 -9.98
C LEU A 405 -0.56 8.67 -10.95
N TYR A 406 -0.37 7.92 -12.04
CA TYR A 406 0.60 8.23 -13.09
C TYR A 406 -0.06 8.96 -14.25
N ASN A 407 0.62 9.96 -14.83
CA ASN A 407 0.16 10.68 -16.02
C ASN A 407 0.61 10.00 -17.33
N LYS A 408 1.44 8.95 -17.23
CA LYS A 408 1.89 8.17 -18.39
C LYS A 408 0.78 7.28 -18.90
N LYS A 409 0.67 7.16 -20.23
CA LYS A 409 -0.23 6.20 -20.84
C LYS A 409 0.24 4.77 -20.61
N LYS A 410 -0.70 3.86 -20.51
CA LYS A 410 -0.42 2.43 -20.33
C LYS A 410 0.42 1.86 -21.48
N GLU A 411 0.14 2.30 -22.69
CA GLU A 411 0.88 1.90 -23.91
C GLU A 411 2.35 2.36 -23.87
N ASP A 412 2.60 3.61 -23.43
CA ASP A 412 3.96 4.14 -23.32
C ASP A 412 4.80 3.38 -22.30
N ASN A 413 4.18 2.95 -21.20
CA ASN A 413 4.87 2.19 -20.16
C ASN A 413 5.15 0.75 -20.58
N LEU A 414 4.20 0.08 -21.23
CA LEU A 414 4.40 -1.27 -21.78
C LEU A 414 5.52 -1.27 -22.80
N ASN A 415 5.58 -0.25 -23.66
CA ASN A 415 6.66 -0.09 -24.63
C ASN A 415 8.01 0.10 -23.91
N ASN A 416 8.10 0.93 -22.90
CA ASN A 416 9.34 1.17 -22.15
C ASN A 416 9.80 -0.08 -21.37
N GLU A 417 8.90 -0.79 -20.71
CA GLU A 417 9.20 -2.03 -19.99
C GLU A 417 9.65 -3.13 -20.95
N PHE A 418 8.96 -3.27 -22.08
CA PHE A 418 9.28 -4.22 -23.12
C PHE A 418 10.65 -3.90 -23.75
N VAL A 419 10.90 -2.63 -24.06
CA VAL A 419 12.20 -2.17 -24.58
C VAL A 419 13.31 -2.42 -23.57
N THR A 420 13.07 -2.16 -22.29
CA THR A 420 14.06 -2.43 -21.23
C THR A 420 14.36 -3.92 -21.10
N LYS A 421 13.35 -4.78 -21.12
CA LYS A 421 13.51 -6.24 -21.09
C LYS A 421 14.29 -6.74 -22.31
N ILE A 422 13.97 -6.24 -23.50
CA ILE A 422 14.69 -6.59 -24.74
C ILE A 422 16.15 -6.12 -24.69
N LYS A 423 16.41 -4.87 -24.29
CA LYS A 423 17.79 -4.36 -24.15
C LYS A 423 18.60 -5.23 -23.18
N ASN A 424 18.04 -5.56 -22.03
CA ASN A 424 18.71 -6.41 -21.04
C ASN A 424 18.99 -7.83 -21.59
N TYR A 425 18.04 -8.43 -22.28
CA TYR A 425 18.21 -9.76 -22.88
C TYR A 425 19.21 -9.75 -24.03
N CYS A 426 19.25 -8.66 -24.81
CA CYS A 426 20.13 -8.46 -25.95
C CYS A 426 21.50 -7.86 -25.61
N LYS A 427 21.87 -7.66 -24.34
CA LYS A 427 23.25 -7.33 -23.93
C LYS A 427 24.27 -8.34 -24.50
N THR A 428 23.86 -9.58 -24.69
CA THR A 428 24.56 -10.58 -25.48
C THR A 428 23.79 -10.85 -26.78
N PRO A 429 24.45 -10.99 -27.94
CA PRO A 429 23.77 -11.20 -29.21
C PRO A 429 22.87 -12.44 -29.21
N ARG A 430 21.59 -12.28 -29.58
CA ARG A 430 20.54 -13.32 -29.57
C ARG A 430 20.04 -13.66 -30.96
N SER A 431 19.65 -14.93 -31.17
CA SER A 431 19.00 -15.33 -32.43
C SER A 431 17.50 -14.92 -32.41
N LYS A 432 16.87 -14.87 -33.59
CA LYS A 432 15.47 -14.55 -33.76
C LYS A 432 14.55 -15.52 -33.01
N GLU A 433 14.90 -16.80 -33.05
CA GLU A 433 14.18 -17.90 -32.41
C GLU A 433 14.29 -17.77 -30.87
N SER A 434 15.49 -17.47 -30.37
CA SER A 434 15.74 -17.26 -28.94
C SER A 434 14.98 -16.05 -28.39
N LEU A 435 14.90 -14.98 -29.18
CA LEU A 435 14.11 -13.78 -28.81
C LEU A 435 12.61 -14.09 -28.77
N ALA A 436 12.06 -14.74 -29.80
CA ALA A 436 10.65 -15.12 -29.84
C ALA A 436 10.29 -15.99 -28.63
N LYS A 437 11.07 -17.04 -28.35
CA LYS A 437 10.86 -17.92 -27.21
C LYS A 437 10.89 -17.19 -25.85
N PHE A 438 11.86 -16.32 -25.64
CA PHE A 438 12.00 -15.56 -24.39
C PHE A 438 10.78 -14.69 -24.09
N PHE A 439 10.13 -14.15 -25.14
CA PHE A 439 8.94 -13.33 -25.01
C PHE A 439 7.62 -14.09 -25.18
N GLY A 440 7.66 -15.44 -25.19
CA GLY A 440 6.47 -16.30 -25.24
C GLY A 440 5.83 -16.43 -26.63
N TYR A 441 6.58 -16.12 -27.69
CA TYR A 441 6.16 -16.31 -29.08
C TYR A 441 6.71 -17.63 -29.65
N ASP A 442 6.06 -18.13 -30.72
CA ASP A 442 6.49 -19.38 -31.38
C ASP A 442 7.91 -19.26 -31.94
N GLU A 443 8.83 -20.05 -31.40
CA GLU A 443 10.23 -20.09 -31.81
C GLU A 443 10.44 -20.64 -33.23
N ASN A 444 9.49 -21.45 -33.75
CA ASN A 444 9.55 -22.00 -35.10
C ASN A 444 9.06 -20.99 -36.16
N HIS A 445 8.22 -20.01 -35.75
CA HIS A 445 7.65 -18.99 -36.60
C HIS A 445 7.88 -17.57 -36.04
N PRO A 446 9.14 -17.14 -35.81
CA PRO A 446 9.44 -15.87 -35.14
C PRO A 446 9.12 -14.63 -35.98
N ALA A 447 8.76 -14.78 -37.25
CA ALA A 447 8.63 -13.70 -38.20
C ALA A 447 7.66 -12.60 -37.75
N TYR A 448 6.50 -12.97 -37.20
CA TYR A 448 5.53 -12.00 -36.69
C TYR A 448 6.12 -11.17 -35.54
N PHE A 449 6.73 -11.82 -34.54
CA PHE A 449 7.34 -11.13 -33.42
C PHE A 449 8.48 -10.21 -33.86
N ILE A 450 9.36 -10.70 -34.75
CA ILE A 450 10.49 -9.92 -35.26
C ILE A 450 10.02 -8.70 -36.03
N ASN A 451 9.05 -8.85 -36.92
CA ASN A 451 8.55 -7.75 -37.74
C ASN A 451 7.76 -6.71 -36.95
N SER A 452 6.95 -7.16 -35.99
CA SER A 452 6.06 -6.27 -35.23
C SER A 452 6.75 -5.54 -34.07
N TYR A 453 7.78 -6.15 -33.45
CA TYR A 453 8.37 -5.63 -32.22
C TYR A 453 9.88 -5.35 -32.31
N ILE A 454 10.64 -6.15 -33.06
CA ILE A 454 12.10 -6.03 -33.08
C ILE A 454 12.59 -5.09 -34.18
N LEU A 455 12.01 -5.18 -35.39
CA LEU A 455 12.38 -4.30 -36.51
C LEU A 455 12.23 -2.81 -36.18
N PRO A 456 11.10 -2.35 -35.58
CA PRO A 456 10.97 -0.95 -35.17
C PRO A 456 12.07 -0.49 -34.21
N LEU A 457 12.53 -1.36 -33.29
CA LEU A 457 13.62 -1.04 -32.36
C LEU A 457 14.98 -0.99 -33.04
N ILE A 458 15.16 -1.73 -34.13
CA ILE A 458 16.36 -1.65 -34.96
C ILE A 458 16.35 -0.35 -35.79
N GLU A 459 15.21 0.03 -36.35
CA GLU A 459 15.04 1.29 -37.08
C GLU A 459 15.25 2.52 -36.17
N GLN A 460 14.88 2.43 -34.89
CA GLN A 460 15.14 3.47 -33.88
C GLN A 460 16.59 3.46 -33.34
N GLY A 461 17.43 2.52 -33.76
CA GLY A 461 18.81 2.40 -33.30
C GLY A 461 18.96 1.84 -31.87
N ILE A 462 17.89 1.32 -31.26
CA ILE A 462 17.90 0.71 -29.92
C ILE A 462 18.53 -0.68 -29.94
N LEU A 463 18.30 -1.42 -31.02
CA LEU A 463 18.90 -2.72 -31.31
C LEU A 463 19.65 -2.66 -32.64
N ALA A 464 20.59 -3.60 -32.86
CA ALA A 464 21.30 -3.72 -34.13
C ALA A 464 21.53 -5.19 -34.52
N TYR A 465 21.74 -5.38 -35.82
CA TYR A 465 22.13 -6.66 -36.39
C TYR A 465 23.64 -6.87 -36.32
N THR A 466 24.11 -8.06 -35.93
CA THR A 466 25.53 -8.43 -35.96
C THR A 466 26.08 -8.50 -37.37
N ILE A 467 25.21 -8.76 -38.37
CA ILE A 467 25.57 -8.80 -39.81
C ILE A 467 24.61 -7.87 -40.56
N PRO A 468 24.83 -6.53 -40.55
CA PRO A 468 23.87 -5.56 -41.11
C PRO A 468 23.57 -5.77 -42.60
N ASN A 469 24.60 -6.14 -43.34
CA ASN A 469 24.51 -6.31 -44.83
C ASN A 469 23.80 -7.63 -45.23
N LYS A 470 23.49 -8.52 -44.28
CA LYS A 470 22.78 -9.79 -44.54
C LYS A 470 21.69 -10.07 -43.47
N PRO A 471 20.60 -9.29 -43.41
CA PRO A 471 19.57 -9.42 -42.37
C PRO A 471 18.88 -10.79 -42.33
N ARG A 472 18.89 -11.54 -43.44
CA ARG A 472 18.28 -12.86 -43.59
C ARG A 472 19.25 -14.03 -43.34
N SER A 473 20.49 -13.76 -42.96
CA SER A 473 21.49 -14.81 -42.67
C SER A 473 21.03 -15.72 -41.51
N LYS A 474 21.22 -17.03 -41.64
CA LYS A 474 20.98 -18.00 -40.55
C LYS A 474 21.84 -17.75 -39.31
N ASN A 475 23.00 -17.08 -39.50
CA ASN A 475 23.90 -16.71 -38.40
C ASN A 475 23.63 -15.31 -37.83
N GLN A 476 22.57 -14.64 -38.28
CA GLN A 476 22.18 -13.33 -37.78
C GLN A 476 21.86 -13.38 -36.31
N ARG A 477 22.39 -12.40 -35.56
CA ARG A 477 22.06 -12.15 -34.17
C ARG A 477 21.64 -10.69 -34.01
N ILE A 478 20.91 -10.40 -32.95
CA ILE A 478 20.42 -9.07 -32.58
C ILE A 478 20.99 -8.73 -31.22
N TYR A 479 21.55 -7.54 -31.09
CA TYR A 479 22.12 -7.03 -29.83
C TYR A 479 21.64 -5.63 -29.51
N ALA A 480 21.73 -5.25 -28.23
CA ALA A 480 21.38 -3.90 -27.78
C ALA A 480 22.54 -2.94 -28.09
N VAL A 481 22.20 -1.78 -28.66
CA VAL A 481 23.13 -0.66 -28.84
C VAL A 481 23.26 0.05 -27.49
N GLU A 482 24.50 0.32 -27.06
CA GLU A 482 24.82 1.03 -25.80
C GLU A 482 24.37 2.48 -25.81
#